data_89728153d2a75d8d7e6f555f619a53bf
#
_entry.id   89728153d2a75d8d7e6f555f619a53bf
#
_cell.length_a   1.000
_cell.length_b   1.000
_cell.length_c   1.000
_cell.angle_alpha   90.00
_cell.angle_beta   90.00
_cell.angle_gamma   90.00
#
_symmetry.space_group_name_H-M   'P 1'
#
loop_
_entity.id
_entity.type
_entity.pdbx_description
1 polymer ?
#
loop_
_entity_poly.entity_id
_entity_poly.type
_entity_poly.pdbx_seq_one_letter_code
_entity_poly.pdbx_strand_id
1 'polypeptide(L)'
;MSSSVDTIRGLAEQDYKWGFVTDVAEDRVPKGLNEDIVRLISARKGEPEFMLEWRLNALRHWFTMKREEGEPKWANLTISPIDYQNISYYSAPVKKPQLDNLDQVDPEILRTYEKLGIPLLEQQRLAGVAVDAVFDSVSVATTFKGKLAEMGVIFCSFSEAVQKHPELIKKYLGSVVPQTDNFYAALNAAVFTDGSFVYVPKGVRCPMELSTYFRINAAETGQFERTLIIADEGAQVSYLEGCTAPIRDEDQLHAAVVELIALDNAQIKYSTVQNWYPGDKEGRGGIYNFVTKRGKCLGVNSKISWTQVETGSAITWKYPSCILQGDNSVGEFYSVALTNNRQQADTGTKMIHIGKNTRSTIVSKGISAGYGQNTYRGQVKILKSATGARNYTQCDSLLIGDKCGAHTFPYIDVRNGSARMEHEASTSKIGENQLFYLRQRGLTAEDAVSMIVNGFCKTVFKELPMEFAVEAQKLLGVSLEGSVG
;
A
#
# COMPACT_ATOMS: atom_id res chain seq x y z
N MET A 1 -10.49 25.59 -25.74
CA MET A 1 -10.43 25.14 -24.34
C MET A 1 -11.53 24.11 -24.19
N SER A 2 -11.18 22.83 -24.20
CA SER A 2 -12.12 21.75 -23.87
C SER A 2 -12.58 21.97 -22.44
N SER A 3 -13.88 21.94 -22.18
CA SER A 3 -14.42 22.16 -20.85
C SER A 3 -13.97 20.99 -19.96
N SER A 4 -13.72 21.23 -18.69
CA SER A 4 -13.42 20.18 -17.70
C SER A 4 -14.47 19.06 -17.69
N VAL A 5 -15.69 19.35 -18.11
CA VAL A 5 -16.82 18.40 -18.28
C VAL A 5 -16.58 17.44 -19.46
N ASP A 6 -16.05 17.93 -20.60
CA ASP A 6 -15.77 17.08 -21.76
C ASP A 6 -14.59 16.13 -21.50
N THR A 7 -13.61 16.58 -20.69
CA THR A 7 -12.50 15.74 -20.23
C THR A 7 -12.99 14.66 -19.27
N ILE A 8 -13.93 14.99 -18.38
CA ILE A 8 -14.53 14.02 -17.42
C ILE A 8 -15.40 13.01 -18.17
N ARG A 9 -16.22 13.43 -19.15
CA ARG A 9 -17.00 12.50 -20.00
C ARG A 9 -16.12 11.56 -20.80
N GLY A 10 -15.07 12.06 -21.45
CA GLY A 10 -14.14 11.23 -22.21
C GLY A 10 -13.37 10.21 -21.35
N LEU A 11 -13.28 10.42 -20.03
CA LEU A 11 -12.66 9.50 -19.07
C LEU A 11 -13.67 8.47 -18.51
N ALA A 12 -14.96 8.81 -18.43
CA ALA A 12 -16.02 7.91 -17.97
C ALA A 12 -16.43 6.86 -19.04
N GLU A 13 -16.19 7.15 -20.31
CA GLU A 13 -16.48 6.24 -21.43
C GLU A 13 -15.33 5.29 -21.79
N GLN A 14 -14.21 5.33 -21.04
CA GLN A 14 -13.09 4.41 -21.26
C GLN A 14 -13.26 3.14 -20.42
N ASP A 15 -13.21 1.98 -21.10
CA ASP A 15 -13.01 0.67 -20.44
C ASP A 15 -11.88 0.74 -19.43
N TYR A 16 -11.93 -0.13 -18.40
CA TYR A 16 -10.91 -0.19 -17.32
C TYR A 16 -9.49 -0.10 -17.90
N LYS A 17 -8.93 1.09 -17.85
CA LYS A 17 -7.68 1.51 -18.48
C LYS A 17 -6.47 0.64 -18.07
N TRP A 18 -6.49 0.07 -16.86
CA TRP A 18 -5.41 -0.72 -16.28
C TRP A 18 -5.58 -2.23 -16.45
N GLY A 19 -6.70 -2.67 -17.05
CA GLY A 19 -7.05 -4.09 -17.21
C GLY A 19 -6.31 -4.84 -18.31
N PHE A 20 -5.44 -4.19 -19.10
CA PHE A 20 -4.71 -4.83 -20.20
C PHE A 20 -3.54 -5.69 -19.70
N VAL A 21 -3.19 -6.72 -20.45
CA VAL A 21 -2.01 -7.57 -20.26
C VAL A 21 -0.89 -7.09 -21.18
N THR A 22 0.35 -7.05 -20.68
CA THR A 22 1.54 -6.75 -21.49
C THR A 22 2.12 -8.06 -22.02
N ASP A 23 2.30 -8.15 -23.34
CA ASP A 23 2.87 -9.33 -23.99
C ASP A 23 4.41 -9.30 -23.93
N VAL A 24 4.95 -9.87 -22.86
CA VAL A 24 6.40 -9.97 -22.62
C VAL A 24 6.74 -11.40 -22.25
N ALA A 25 7.79 -11.95 -22.88
CA ALA A 25 8.29 -13.27 -22.53
C ALA A 25 8.83 -13.28 -21.08
N GLU A 26 8.36 -14.22 -20.27
CA GLU A 26 8.63 -14.31 -18.84
C GLU A 26 9.49 -15.51 -18.48
N ASP A 27 10.41 -15.32 -17.54
CA ASP A 27 11.15 -16.37 -16.84
C ASP A 27 10.50 -16.60 -15.47
N ARG A 28 9.92 -17.79 -15.27
CA ARG A 28 9.21 -18.16 -14.04
C ARG A 28 9.91 -19.29 -13.30
N VAL A 29 9.80 -19.27 -11.97
CA VAL A 29 10.11 -20.45 -11.17
C VAL A 29 8.92 -21.43 -11.18
N PRO A 30 9.15 -22.75 -10.99
CA PRO A 30 8.07 -23.71 -10.83
C PRO A 30 7.10 -23.29 -9.72
N LYS A 31 5.83 -23.69 -9.85
CA LYS A 31 4.84 -23.52 -8.80
C LYS A 31 5.18 -24.32 -7.55
N GLY A 32 4.71 -23.86 -6.41
CA GLY A 32 4.88 -24.51 -5.12
C GLY A 32 5.77 -23.75 -4.17
N LEU A 33 5.60 -24.01 -2.89
CA LEU A 33 6.34 -23.38 -1.79
C LEU A 33 7.11 -24.42 -0.99
N ASN A 34 8.43 -24.42 -1.13
CA ASN A 34 9.36 -25.31 -0.42
C ASN A 34 10.75 -24.66 -0.35
N GLU A 35 11.71 -25.32 0.33
CA GLU A 35 13.08 -24.78 0.46
C GLU A 35 13.79 -24.67 -0.89
N ASP A 36 13.56 -25.57 -1.86
CA ASP A 36 14.22 -25.52 -3.16
C ASP A 36 13.78 -24.30 -3.98
N ILE A 37 12.50 -23.96 -3.95
CA ILE A 37 11.97 -22.73 -4.58
C ILE A 37 12.59 -21.48 -3.93
N VAL A 38 12.70 -21.43 -2.61
CA VAL A 38 13.33 -20.29 -1.92
C VAL A 38 14.82 -20.17 -2.29
N ARG A 39 15.55 -21.30 -2.35
CA ARG A 39 16.95 -21.32 -2.82
C ARG A 39 17.07 -20.87 -4.28
N LEU A 40 16.14 -21.29 -5.14
CA LEU A 40 16.10 -20.88 -6.55
C LEU A 40 15.87 -19.38 -6.72
N ILE A 41 14.92 -18.79 -5.94
CA ILE A 41 14.68 -17.36 -5.92
C ILE A 41 15.95 -16.60 -5.50
N SER A 42 16.57 -17.00 -4.38
CA SER A 42 17.80 -16.37 -3.86
C SER A 42 18.94 -16.47 -4.86
N ALA A 43 19.14 -17.63 -5.51
CA ALA A 43 20.16 -17.82 -6.54
C ALA A 43 19.94 -16.93 -7.77
N ARG A 44 18.67 -16.80 -8.26
CA ARG A 44 18.33 -15.93 -9.39
C ARG A 44 18.59 -14.45 -9.11
N LYS A 45 18.44 -14.04 -7.85
CA LYS A 45 18.70 -12.68 -7.40
C LYS A 45 20.17 -12.45 -7.02
N GLY A 46 21.02 -13.49 -7.04
CA GLY A 46 22.42 -13.41 -6.66
C GLY A 46 22.62 -12.98 -5.20
N GLU A 47 21.74 -13.39 -4.32
CA GLU A 47 21.75 -12.95 -2.92
C GLU A 47 22.91 -13.55 -2.12
N PRO A 48 23.49 -12.79 -1.16
CA PRO A 48 24.49 -13.32 -0.24
C PRO A 48 23.86 -14.31 0.75
N GLU A 49 24.68 -15.18 1.33
CA GLU A 49 24.24 -16.29 2.21
C GLU A 49 23.32 -15.83 3.35
N PHE A 50 23.60 -14.67 3.98
CA PHE A 50 22.76 -14.17 5.09
C PHE A 50 21.30 -13.92 4.66
N MET A 51 21.04 -13.56 3.40
CA MET A 51 19.68 -13.38 2.88
C MET A 51 19.00 -14.71 2.65
N LEU A 52 19.72 -15.70 2.11
CA LEU A 52 19.20 -17.05 1.95
C LEU A 52 18.82 -17.66 3.31
N GLU A 53 19.70 -17.56 4.30
CA GLU A 53 19.41 -18.03 5.66
C GLU A 53 18.18 -17.34 6.26
N TRP A 54 18.09 -16.01 6.07
CA TRP A 54 16.95 -15.22 6.52
C TRP A 54 15.63 -15.71 5.90
N ARG A 55 15.62 -15.99 4.60
CA ARG A 55 14.46 -16.52 3.87
C ARG A 55 14.06 -17.92 4.34
N LEU A 56 15.03 -18.81 4.48
CA LEU A 56 14.77 -20.18 4.92
C LEU A 56 14.23 -20.24 6.36
N ASN A 57 14.73 -19.39 7.25
CA ASN A 57 14.20 -19.25 8.60
C ASN A 57 12.73 -18.77 8.59
N ALA A 58 12.41 -17.78 7.73
CA ALA A 58 11.03 -17.30 7.54
C ALA A 58 10.12 -18.42 7.01
N LEU A 59 10.58 -19.20 6.03
CA LEU A 59 9.82 -20.31 5.47
C LEU A 59 9.49 -21.37 6.52
N ARG A 60 10.49 -21.78 7.32
CA ARG A 60 10.30 -22.77 8.40
C ARG A 60 9.32 -22.27 9.44
N HIS A 61 9.41 -20.99 9.80
CA HIS A 61 8.47 -20.36 10.71
C HIS A 61 7.05 -20.35 10.12
N TRP A 62 6.90 -19.99 8.84
CA TRP A 62 5.60 -19.99 8.16
C TRP A 62 4.96 -21.39 8.14
N PHE A 63 5.73 -22.44 7.84
CA PHE A 63 5.22 -23.80 7.89
C PHE A 63 4.77 -24.21 9.30
N THR A 64 5.48 -23.75 10.33
CA THR A 64 5.09 -23.97 11.72
C THR A 64 3.76 -23.29 12.03
N MET A 65 3.61 -22.00 11.69
CA MET A 65 2.35 -21.27 11.86
C MET A 65 1.21 -21.95 11.11
N LYS A 66 1.44 -22.33 9.84
CA LYS A 66 0.41 -23.00 9.02
C LYS A 66 -0.07 -24.30 9.64
N ARG A 67 0.85 -25.09 10.21
CA ARG A 67 0.53 -26.39 10.84
C ARG A 67 -0.19 -26.21 12.16
N GLU A 68 0.22 -25.24 13.00
CA GLU A 68 -0.23 -25.11 14.39
C GLU A 68 -1.46 -24.20 14.52
N GLU A 69 -1.50 -23.12 13.79
CA GLU A 69 -2.54 -22.08 13.88
C GLU A 69 -3.44 -22.02 12.65
N GLY A 70 -2.92 -22.44 11.50
CA GLY A 70 -3.57 -22.27 10.21
C GLY A 70 -3.57 -20.83 9.71
N GLU A 71 -4.38 -20.53 8.69
CA GLU A 71 -4.53 -19.17 8.23
C GLU A 71 -5.31 -18.32 9.23
N PRO A 72 -4.96 -17.03 9.39
CA PRO A 72 -5.66 -16.15 10.33
C PRO A 72 -7.14 -15.98 9.96
N LYS A 73 -8.03 -16.20 10.95
CA LYS A 73 -9.50 -16.11 10.78
C LYS A 73 -10.14 -14.98 11.57
N TRP A 74 -9.35 -14.10 12.17
CA TRP A 74 -9.87 -13.04 13.03
C TRP A 74 -10.39 -11.81 12.27
N ALA A 75 -9.99 -11.64 11.01
CA ALA A 75 -10.50 -10.57 10.16
C ALA A 75 -11.95 -10.85 9.74
N ASN A 76 -12.72 -9.80 9.56
CA ASN A 76 -14.13 -9.88 9.08
C ASN A 76 -14.16 -10.04 7.55
N LEU A 77 -13.53 -11.11 7.08
CA LEU A 77 -13.36 -11.43 5.65
C LEU A 77 -13.76 -12.89 5.42
N THR A 78 -14.46 -13.13 4.32
CA THR A 78 -14.68 -14.48 3.80
C THR A 78 -13.68 -14.73 2.68
N ILE A 79 -12.66 -15.52 2.96
CA ILE A 79 -11.56 -15.80 2.04
C ILE A 79 -11.69 -17.22 1.52
N SER A 80 -11.70 -17.40 0.20
CA SER A 80 -11.58 -18.73 -0.41
C SER A 80 -10.24 -19.37 -0.05
N PRO A 81 -10.17 -20.69 0.16
CA PRO A 81 -8.90 -21.35 0.49
C PRO A 81 -7.81 -21.05 -0.55
N ILE A 82 -6.66 -20.58 -0.08
CA ILE A 82 -5.52 -20.29 -0.94
C ILE A 82 -4.66 -21.54 -1.11
N ASP A 83 -4.49 -21.98 -2.36
CA ASP A 83 -3.57 -23.07 -2.69
C ASP A 83 -2.16 -22.55 -2.92
N TYR A 84 -1.37 -22.46 -1.86
CA TYR A 84 0.03 -22.01 -1.89
C TYR A 84 0.94 -22.89 -2.72
N GLN A 85 0.52 -24.11 -3.08
CA GLN A 85 1.29 -25.02 -3.95
C GLN A 85 1.01 -24.79 -5.43
N ASN A 86 -0.06 -24.04 -5.76
CA ASN A 86 -0.41 -23.69 -7.14
C ASN A 86 0.01 -22.27 -7.54
N ILE A 87 0.87 -21.61 -6.75
CA ILE A 87 1.37 -20.25 -7.01
C ILE A 87 2.83 -20.33 -7.46
N SER A 88 3.21 -19.57 -8.50
CA SER A 88 4.59 -19.25 -8.82
C SER A 88 5.02 -18.02 -8.01
N TYR A 89 6.15 -18.11 -7.32
CA TYR A 89 6.65 -17.09 -6.40
C TYR A 89 7.68 -16.15 -7.01
N TYR A 90 7.97 -16.31 -8.30
CA TYR A 90 8.86 -15.42 -9.04
C TYR A 90 8.51 -15.45 -10.52
N SER A 91 8.39 -14.26 -11.10
CA SER A 91 8.27 -14.05 -12.54
C SER A 91 9.06 -12.78 -12.90
N ALA A 92 9.81 -12.83 -13.98
CA ALA A 92 10.56 -11.68 -14.48
C ALA A 92 10.58 -11.68 -16.00
N PRO A 93 10.66 -10.51 -16.68
CA PRO A 93 10.92 -10.45 -18.10
C PRO A 93 12.23 -11.17 -18.46
N VAL A 94 12.23 -11.94 -19.56
CA VAL A 94 13.45 -12.67 -20.01
C VAL A 94 14.59 -11.71 -20.30
N LYS A 95 14.31 -10.57 -20.92
CA LYS A 95 15.28 -9.49 -21.10
C LYS A 95 15.34 -8.66 -19.81
N LYS A 96 16.36 -8.90 -18.98
CA LYS A 96 16.60 -8.07 -17.80
C LYS A 96 17.17 -6.73 -18.26
N PRO A 97 16.48 -5.60 -18.03
CA PRO A 97 17.03 -4.29 -18.31
C PRO A 97 18.20 -4.01 -17.38
N GLN A 98 19.26 -3.37 -17.90
CA GLN A 98 20.27 -2.75 -17.06
C GLN A 98 19.72 -1.42 -16.57
N LEU A 99 19.65 -1.25 -15.27
CA LEU A 99 18.87 -0.24 -14.56
C LEU A 99 19.35 1.21 -14.69
N ASP A 100 20.45 1.45 -15.38
CA ASP A 100 21.12 2.77 -15.39
C ASP A 100 20.60 3.71 -16.49
N ASN A 101 19.80 3.22 -17.47
CA ASN A 101 19.29 4.04 -18.57
C ASN A 101 17.94 3.54 -19.08
N LEU A 102 16.96 4.43 -19.12
CA LEU A 102 15.60 4.15 -19.64
C LEU A 102 15.60 3.72 -21.12
N ASP A 103 16.59 4.15 -21.92
CA ASP A 103 16.73 3.75 -23.33
C ASP A 103 17.04 2.25 -23.49
N GLN A 104 17.34 1.55 -22.40
CA GLN A 104 17.63 0.12 -22.38
C GLN A 104 16.47 -0.75 -21.90
N VAL A 105 15.37 -0.12 -21.46
CA VAL A 105 14.15 -0.82 -21.03
C VAL A 105 13.39 -1.33 -22.26
N ASP A 106 12.79 -2.52 -22.15
CA ASP A 106 11.97 -3.08 -23.21
C ASP A 106 10.86 -2.08 -23.61
N PRO A 107 10.74 -1.71 -24.90
CA PRO A 107 9.75 -0.75 -25.37
C PRO A 107 8.30 -1.10 -25.00
N GLU A 108 7.95 -2.39 -24.88
CA GLU A 108 6.62 -2.82 -24.46
C GLU A 108 6.35 -2.51 -22.99
N ILE A 109 7.37 -2.64 -22.14
CA ILE A 109 7.30 -2.24 -20.72
C ILE A 109 7.13 -0.73 -20.61
N LEU A 110 7.90 0.07 -21.37
CA LEU A 110 7.74 1.53 -21.40
C LEU A 110 6.34 1.93 -21.83
N ARG A 111 5.83 1.35 -22.93
CA ARG A 111 4.45 1.58 -23.40
C ARG A 111 3.41 1.20 -22.36
N THR A 112 3.68 0.16 -21.55
CA THR A 112 2.80 -0.25 -20.46
C THR A 112 2.64 0.88 -19.44
N TYR A 113 3.75 1.47 -19.00
CA TYR A 113 3.70 2.60 -18.06
C TYR A 113 3.08 3.86 -18.66
N GLU A 114 3.32 4.13 -19.95
CA GLU A 114 2.64 5.22 -20.68
C GLU A 114 1.12 5.02 -20.73
N LYS A 115 0.66 3.81 -21.08
CA LYS A 115 -0.79 3.47 -21.07
C LYS A 115 -1.40 3.62 -19.68
N LEU A 116 -0.65 3.33 -18.61
CA LEU A 116 -1.07 3.54 -17.23
C LEU A 116 -1.14 5.02 -16.85
N GLY A 117 -0.68 5.92 -17.73
CA GLY A 117 -0.57 7.34 -17.43
C GLY A 117 0.58 7.66 -16.50
N ILE A 118 1.60 6.82 -16.47
CA ILE A 118 2.85 6.97 -15.73
C ILE A 118 3.97 7.19 -16.75
N PRO A 119 4.09 8.38 -17.36
CA PRO A 119 5.14 8.68 -18.33
C PRO A 119 6.46 8.82 -17.58
N LEU A 120 7.25 7.75 -17.57
CA LEU A 120 8.54 7.73 -16.87
C LEU A 120 9.47 8.88 -17.30
N LEU A 121 9.38 9.31 -18.59
CA LEU A 121 10.17 10.42 -19.12
C LEU A 121 9.59 11.80 -18.82
N GLU A 122 8.26 11.95 -18.85
CA GLU A 122 7.58 13.25 -18.73
C GLU A 122 7.42 13.69 -17.27
N GLN A 123 7.15 12.78 -16.37
CA GLN A 123 7.12 13.06 -14.92
C GLN A 123 8.51 13.44 -14.39
N GLN A 124 9.59 12.92 -14.97
CA GLN A 124 10.95 13.37 -14.67
C GLN A 124 11.14 14.87 -14.89
N ARG A 125 10.51 15.43 -15.92
CA ARG A 125 10.72 16.84 -16.33
C ARG A 125 9.80 17.83 -15.64
N LEU A 126 8.55 17.41 -15.29
CA LEU A 126 7.49 18.35 -14.87
C LEU A 126 7.24 18.35 -13.35
N ALA A 127 7.39 17.25 -12.64
CA ALA A 127 6.98 17.14 -11.24
C ALA A 127 8.11 17.06 -10.21
N GLY A 128 9.38 16.88 -10.62
CA GLY A 128 10.48 16.71 -9.67
C GLY A 128 10.32 15.48 -8.76
N VAL A 129 9.74 14.41 -9.29
CA VAL A 129 9.53 13.12 -8.62
C VAL A 129 10.53 12.09 -9.12
N ALA A 130 11.21 11.40 -8.21
CA ALA A 130 12.02 10.23 -8.57
C ALA A 130 11.13 8.97 -8.57
N VAL A 131 11.18 8.22 -9.66
CA VAL A 131 10.31 7.05 -9.87
C VAL A 131 11.15 5.78 -9.97
N ASP A 132 10.73 4.73 -9.26
CA ASP A 132 11.15 3.34 -9.46
C ASP A 132 9.97 2.55 -10.04
N ALA A 133 10.19 1.86 -11.15
CA ALA A 133 9.17 1.07 -11.83
C ALA A 133 9.47 -0.42 -11.63
N VAL A 134 8.54 -1.13 -11.01
CA VAL A 134 8.64 -2.58 -10.74
C VAL A 134 7.62 -3.33 -11.58
N PHE A 135 8.11 -4.26 -12.39
CA PHE A 135 7.29 -5.13 -13.23
C PHE A 135 7.45 -6.58 -12.77
N ASP A 136 6.34 -7.17 -12.30
CA ASP A 136 6.33 -8.47 -11.62
C ASP A 136 7.38 -8.53 -10.48
N SER A 137 8.41 -9.34 -10.62
CA SER A 137 9.39 -9.61 -9.57
C SER A 137 10.69 -8.81 -9.67
N VAL A 138 10.78 -7.80 -10.56
CA VAL A 138 12.01 -7.04 -10.78
C VAL A 138 11.79 -5.57 -11.00
N SER A 139 12.68 -4.73 -10.46
CA SER A 139 12.75 -3.31 -10.83
C SER A 139 13.31 -3.18 -12.25
N VAL A 140 12.63 -2.42 -13.08
CA VAL A 140 12.95 -2.24 -14.50
C VAL A 140 13.55 -0.87 -14.82
N ALA A 141 13.35 0.12 -13.95
CA ALA A 141 13.91 1.46 -14.10
C ALA A 141 13.87 2.26 -12.79
N THR A 142 14.93 2.96 -12.44
CA THR A 142 14.96 3.95 -11.35
C THR A 142 15.48 5.28 -11.87
N THR A 143 14.73 6.36 -11.65
CA THR A 143 15.03 7.69 -12.17
C THR A 143 15.71 8.58 -11.12
N PHE A 144 16.43 9.64 -11.55
CA PHE A 144 17.12 10.62 -10.68
C PHE A 144 18.13 10.06 -9.67
N LYS A 145 18.56 8.82 -9.84
CA LYS A 145 19.47 8.12 -8.94
C LYS A 145 20.78 8.92 -8.69
N GLY A 146 21.38 9.48 -9.75
CA GLY A 146 22.59 10.30 -9.66
C GLY A 146 22.38 11.55 -8.81
N LYS A 147 21.32 12.31 -9.05
CA LYS A 147 20.99 13.53 -8.29
C LYS A 147 20.70 13.26 -6.81
N LEU A 148 20.07 12.16 -6.50
CA LEU A 148 19.84 11.73 -5.12
C LEU A 148 21.15 11.30 -4.44
N ALA A 149 22.01 10.59 -5.17
CA ALA A 149 23.32 10.15 -4.69
C ALA A 149 24.26 11.32 -4.35
N GLU A 150 24.20 12.45 -5.08
CA GLU A 150 24.95 13.67 -4.75
C GLU A 150 24.63 14.21 -3.34
N MET A 151 23.43 13.96 -2.85
CA MET A 151 22.99 14.30 -1.49
C MET A 151 23.18 13.15 -0.49
N GLY A 152 23.73 12.02 -0.93
CA GLY A 152 23.88 10.81 -0.14
C GLY A 152 22.58 10.03 0.07
N VAL A 153 21.49 10.40 -0.62
CA VAL A 153 20.22 9.67 -0.57
C VAL A 153 20.32 8.41 -1.42
N ILE A 154 20.05 7.26 -0.82
CA ILE A 154 19.96 5.98 -1.51
C ILE A 154 18.49 5.74 -1.85
N PHE A 155 18.18 5.59 -3.14
CA PHE A 155 16.90 5.14 -3.64
C PHE A 155 17.14 4.12 -4.74
N CYS A 156 16.85 2.87 -4.48
CA CYS A 156 17.11 1.77 -5.39
C CYS A 156 16.17 0.59 -5.10
N SER A 157 16.20 -0.43 -5.96
CA SER A 157 15.49 -1.68 -5.69
C SER A 157 16.05 -2.38 -4.44
N PHE A 158 15.20 -3.16 -3.78
CA PHE A 158 15.63 -3.92 -2.61
C PHE A 158 16.76 -4.90 -2.96
N SER A 159 16.69 -5.53 -4.13
CA SER A 159 17.73 -6.44 -4.64
C SER A 159 19.08 -5.77 -4.79
N GLU A 160 19.11 -4.53 -5.31
CA GLU A 160 20.33 -3.74 -5.40
C GLU A 160 20.87 -3.38 -4.01
N ALA A 161 20.00 -3.01 -3.08
CA ALA A 161 20.39 -2.67 -1.71
C ALA A 161 21.02 -3.85 -0.97
N VAL A 162 20.51 -5.07 -1.15
CA VAL A 162 21.11 -6.29 -0.57
C VAL A 162 22.56 -6.49 -1.01
N GLN A 163 22.87 -6.13 -2.26
CA GLN A 163 24.22 -6.30 -2.82
C GLN A 163 25.14 -5.14 -2.50
N LYS A 164 24.66 -3.88 -2.61
CA LYS A 164 25.50 -2.68 -2.49
C LYS A 164 25.55 -2.09 -1.08
N HIS A 165 24.54 -2.37 -0.25
CA HIS A 165 24.39 -1.81 1.10
C HIS A 165 24.05 -2.89 2.14
N PRO A 166 24.74 -4.06 2.16
CA PRO A 166 24.42 -5.19 3.02
C PRO A 166 24.46 -4.85 4.52
N GLU A 167 25.25 -3.87 4.93
CA GLU A 167 25.35 -3.40 6.31
C GLU A 167 24.04 -2.73 6.78
N LEU A 168 23.38 -1.93 5.92
CA LEU A 168 22.10 -1.32 6.23
C LEU A 168 20.99 -2.36 6.25
N ILE A 169 21.01 -3.30 5.29
CA ILE A 169 20.03 -4.40 5.27
C ILE A 169 20.15 -5.26 6.53
N LYS A 170 21.36 -5.70 6.91
CA LYS A 170 21.57 -6.49 8.13
C LYS A 170 21.11 -5.76 9.40
N LYS A 171 21.28 -4.44 9.45
CA LYS A 171 20.91 -3.63 10.61
C LYS A 171 19.40 -3.43 10.73
N TYR A 172 18.71 -3.22 9.62
CA TYR A 172 17.34 -2.71 9.65
C TYR A 172 16.27 -3.68 9.15
N LEU A 173 16.59 -4.62 8.26
CA LEU A 173 15.62 -5.61 7.76
C LEU A 173 15.04 -6.44 8.91
N GLY A 174 13.71 -6.48 9.01
CA GLY A 174 13.00 -7.22 10.04
C GLY A 174 13.05 -6.58 11.44
N SER A 175 13.65 -5.37 11.58
CA SER A 175 13.71 -4.67 12.86
C SER A 175 12.37 -4.06 13.29
N VAL A 176 11.44 -3.91 12.35
CA VAL A 176 10.08 -3.40 12.59
C VAL A 176 9.02 -4.44 12.25
N VAL A 177 9.23 -5.22 11.17
CA VAL A 177 8.42 -6.37 10.81
C VAL A 177 9.28 -7.63 10.83
N PRO A 178 9.46 -8.27 11.99
CA PRO A 178 10.21 -9.51 12.08
C PRO A 178 9.54 -10.63 11.27
N GLN A 179 10.29 -11.69 10.98
CA GLN A 179 9.79 -12.89 10.29
C GLN A 179 8.61 -13.56 11.01
N THR A 180 8.42 -13.22 12.28
CA THR A 180 7.41 -13.77 13.18
C THR A 180 6.23 -12.84 13.42
N ASP A 181 6.11 -11.70 12.69
CA ASP A 181 5.06 -10.71 12.95
C ASP A 181 3.65 -11.28 12.71
N ASN A 182 3.43 -11.91 11.58
CA ASN A 182 2.18 -12.58 11.23
C ASN A 182 2.37 -13.54 10.04
N PHE A 183 1.33 -14.33 9.76
CA PHE A 183 1.32 -15.36 8.71
C PHE A 183 1.77 -14.86 7.33
N TYR A 184 1.21 -13.74 6.85
CA TYR A 184 1.53 -13.20 5.52
C TYR A 184 2.87 -12.45 5.50
N ALA A 185 3.30 -11.87 6.61
CA ALA A 185 4.63 -11.29 6.75
C ALA A 185 5.72 -12.36 6.74
N ALA A 186 5.48 -13.51 7.35
CA ALA A 186 6.38 -14.66 7.30
C ALA A 186 6.48 -15.23 5.88
N LEU A 187 5.33 -15.37 5.18
CA LEU A 187 5.32 -15.76 3.77
C LEU A 187 6.11 -14.77 2.91
N ASN A 188 5.81 -13.47 3.02
CA ASN A 188 6.55 -12.44 2.31
C ASN A 188 8.05 -12.54 2.60
N ALA A 189 8.44 -12.66 3.86
CA ALA A 189 9.84 -12.78 4.26
C ALA A 189 10.57 -13.95 3.56
N ALA A 190 9.89 -15.07 3.33
CA ALA A 190 10.46 -16.22 2.63
C ALA A 190 10.63 -15.98 1.12
N VAL A 191 9.67 -15.31 0.48
CA VAL A 191 9.56 -15.30 -0.99
C VAL A 191 9.55 -13.93 -1.65
N PHE A 192 9.66 -12.82 -0.91
CA PHE A 192 9.66 -11.50 -1.54
C PHE A 192 10.71 -11.38 -2.64
N THR A 193 10.35 -10.74 -3.74
CA THR A 193 11.19 -10.74 -4.94
C THR A 193 11.88 -9.42 -5.17
N ASP A 194 11.17 -8.31 -4.97
CA ASP A 194 11.77 -6.98 -4.99
C ASP A 194 10.94 -6.01 -4.12
N GLY A 195 11.19 -4.74 -4.27
CA GLY A 195 10.58 -3.65 -3.54
C GLY A 195 11.52 -2.46 -3.51
N SER A 196 11.24 -1.48 -2.66
CA SER A 196 12.05 -0.27 -2.59
C SER A 196 12.92 -0.23 -1.35
N PHE A 197 14.13 0.23 -1.55
CA PHE A 197 15.03 0.59 -0.47
C PHE A 197 15.32 2.09 -0.50
N VAL A 198 15.09 2.77 0.62
CA VAL A 198 15.36 4.19 0.79
C VAL A 198 16.17 4.42 2.07
N TYR A 199 17.28 5.11 1.94
CA TYR A 199 18.02 5.66 3.08
C TYR A 199 18.27 7.15 2.86
N VAL A 200 17.81 7.97 3.78
CA VAL A 200 18.04 9.42 3.76
C VAL A 200 19.00 9.76 4.91
N PRO A 201 20.21 10.24 4.60
CA PRO A 201 21.26 10.47 5.61
C PRO A 201 20.92 11.63 6.54
N LYS A 202 21.64 11.69 7.65
CA LYS A 202 21.49 12.68 8.71
C LYS A 202 21.40 14.12 8.21
N GLY A 203 20.35 14.83 8.62
CA GLY A 203 20.13 16.23 8.32
C GLY A 203 19.67 16.52 6.89
N VAL A 204 19.50 15.52 6.05
CA VAL A 204 19.08 15.69 4.65
C VAL A 204 17.58 15.72 4.55
N ARG A 205 17.07 16.77 3.92
CA ARG A 205 15.70 16.82 3.42
C ARG A 205 15.71 16.33 1.98
N CYS A 206 15.04 15.22 1.69
CA CYS A 206 14.96 14.68 0.32
C CYS A 206 14.42 15.77 -0.62
N PRO A 207 15.15 16.09 -1.71
CA PRO A 207 14.85 17.26 -2.55
C PRO A 207 13.61 17.06 -3.41
N MET A 208 13.12 15.85 -3.52
CA MET A 208 11.96 15.48 -4.35
C MET A 208 11.16 14.37 -3.69
N GLU A 209 9.94 14.19 -4.14
CA GLU A 209 9.12 13.05 -3.77
C GLU A 209 9.67 11.77 -4.43
N LEU A 210 9.73 10.68 -3.68
CA LEU A 210 10.10 9.38 -4.20
C LEU A 210 8.83 8.59 -4.49
N SER A 211 8.82 7.86 -5.59
CA SER A 211 7.63 7.08 -5.98
C SER A 211 8.03 5.72 -6.52
N THR A 212 7.28 4.68 -6.17
CA THR A 212 7.41 3.35 -6.79
C THR A 212 6.07 2.89 -7.31
N TYR A 213 6.08 2.41 -8.55
CA TYR A 213 4.91 1.83 -9.20
C TYR A 213 5.13 0.34 -9.42
N PHE A 214 4.23 -0.45 -8.84
CA PHE A 214 4.19 -1.90 -8.97
C PHE A 214 3.14 -2.31 -10.00
N ARG A 215 3.56 -3.10 -10.99
CA ARG A 215 2.67 -3.69 -11.98
C ARG A 215 2.76 -5.21 -11.91
N ILE A 216 1.70 -5.87 -11.48
CA ILE A 216 1.54 -7.31 -11.65
C ILE A 216 1.10 -7.54 -13.11
N ASN A 217 1.77 -8.40 -13.84
CA ASN A 217 1.41 -8.74 -15.21
C ASN A 217 1.23 -10.24 -15.42
N ALA A 218 2.05 -11.06 -14.78
CA ALA A 218 2.07 -12.51 -14.95
C ALA A 218 0.82 -13.18 -14.35
N ALA A 219 0.21 -14.14 -15.10
CA ALA A 219 -0.87 -14.99 -14.62
C ALA A 219 -0.35 -16.05 -13.63
N GLU A 220 -1.21 -16.56 -12.74
CA GLU A 220 -0.90 -17.66 -11.81
C GLU A 220 0.36 -17.42 -10.94
N THR A 221 0.74 -16.15 -10.77
CA THR A 221 1.85 -15.72 -9.93
C THR A 221 1.34 -14.92 -8.75
N GLY A 222 2.00 -15.06 -7.61
CA GLY A 222 1.83 -14.13 -6.50
C GLY A 222 2.79 -12.94 -6.63
N GLN A 223 2.41 -11.82 -6.06
CA GLN A 223 3.27 -10.64 -5.95
C GLN A 223 3.69 -10.45 -4.49
N PHE A 224 5.01 -10.40 -4.26
CA PHE A 224 5.58 -10.34 -2.92
C PHE A 224 6.64 -9.24 -2.86
N GLU A 225 6.25 -8.08 -2.34
CA GLU A 225 7.10 -6.90 -2.29
C GLU A 225 7.55 -6.61 -0.87
N ARG A 226 8.78 -6.08 -0.73
CA ARG A 226 9.26 -5.61 0.56
C ARG A 226 9.94 -4.25 0.43
N THR A 227 9.37 -3.25 1.11
CA THR A 227 9.88 -1.87 1.13
C THR A 227 10.49 -1.56 2.49
N LEU A 228 11.69 -0.97 2.50
CA LEU A 228 12.38 -0.53 3.70
C LEU A 228 12.83 0.93 3.53
N ILE A 229 12.32 1.82 4.39
CA ILE A 229 12.65 3.25 4.38
C ILE A 229 13.24 3.65 5.72
N ILE A 230 14.44 4.21 5.69
CA ILE A 230 15.16 4.71 6.86
C ILE A 230 15.39 6.21 6.69
N ALA A 231 14.86 7.02 7.60
CA ALA A 231 15.20 8.41 7.73
C ALA A 231 16.11 8.60 8.95
N ASP A 232 17.37 8.96 8.68
CA ASP A 232 18.38 9.19 9.73
C ASP A 232 18.06 10.49 10.51
N GLU A 233 18.84 10.83 11.52
CA GLU A 233 18.62 11.97 12.41
C GLU A 233 18.37 13.28 11.63
N GLY A 234 17.23 13.92 11.84
CA GLY A 234 16.82 15.16 11.17
C GLY A 234 16.46 15.01 9.70
N ALA A 235 16.45 13.80 9.16
CA ALA A 235 16.13 13.54 7.76
C ALA A 235 14.61 13.67 7.49
N GLN A 236 14.25 14.03 6.27
CA GLN A 236 12.86 14.14 5.84
C GLN A 236 12.68 13.49 4.46
N VAL A 237 11.66 12.67 4.31
CA VAL A 237 11.30 12.01 3.05
C VAL A 237 9.80 11.89 2.88
N SER A 238 9.34 12.11 1.65
CA SER A 238 7.99 11.77 1.18
C SER A 238 8.11 10.67 0.14
N TYR A 239 7.33 9.60 0.32
CA TYR A 239 7.34 8.43 -0.54
C TYR A 239 5.91 8.04 -0.92
N LEU A 240 5.73 7.71 -2.20
CA LEU A 240 4.46 7.25 -2.73
C LEU A 240 4.57 5.86 -3.34
N GLU A 241 3.60 5.02 -3.07
CA GLU A 241 3.42 3.70 -3.67
C GLU A 241 2.16 3.67 -4.52
N GLY A 242 2.31 3.32 -5.79
CA GLY A 242 1.21 3.03 -6.70
C GLY A 242 1.22 1.56 -7.12
N CYS A 243 0.06 0.91 -7.12
CA CYS A 243 -0.05 -0.51 -7.47
C CYS A 243 -1.21 -0.75 -8.44
N THR A 244 -0.96 -1.56 -9.49
CA THR A 244 -1.98 -1.95 -10.47
C THR A 244 -1.84 -3.40 -10.91
N ALA A 245 -2.96 -4.03 -11.33
CA ALA A 245 -2.99 -5.36 -11.92
C ALA A 245 -3.96 -5.41 -13.12
N PRO A 246 -3.75 -6.32 -14.10
CA PRO A 246 -4.68 -6.55 -15.20
C PRO A 246 -5.94 -7.26 -14.72
N ILE A 247 -6.98 -7.23 -15.55
CA ILE A 247 -8.19 -8.05 -15.39
C ILE A 247 -7.85 -9.51 -15.67
N ARG A 248 -8.17 -10.42 -14.73
CA ARG A 248 -8.03 -11.86 -14.89
C ARG A 248 -9.15 -12.58 -14.15
N ASP A 249 -9.60 -13.73 -14.70
CA ASP A 249 -10.66 -14.57 -14.11
C ASP A 249 -10.13 -15.51 -13.01
N GLU A 250 -9.01 -15.19 -12.40
CA GLU A 250 -8.38 -15.96 -11.33
C GLU A 250 -8.08 -15.10 -10.11
N ASP A 251 -8.07 -15.72 -8.93
CA ASP A 251 -7.64 -15.07 -7.71
C ASP A 251 -6.10 -14.96 -7.70
N GLN A 252 -5.58 -13.77 -7.45
CA GLN A 252 -4.14 -13.54 -7.36
C GLN A 252 -3.75 -13.06 -5.95
N LEU A 253 -2.75 -13.69 -5.36
CA LEU A 253 -2.23 -13.33 -4.06
C LEU A 253 -1.21 -12.20 -4.16
N HIS A 254 -1.49 -11.10 -3.51
CA HIS A 254 -0.53 -10.02 -3.22
C HIS A 254 -0.25 -9.98 -1.72
N ALA A 255 1.00 -10.18 -1.33
CA ALA A 255 1.40 -10.07 0.07
C ALA A 255 2.65 -9.19 0.19
N ALA A 256 2.48 -7.95 0.67
CA ALA A 256 3.55 -6.97 0.78
C ALA A 256 3.91 -6.66 2.24
N VAL A 257 5.17 -6.24 2.43
CA VAL A 257 5.66 -5.75 3.72
C VAL A 257 6.34 -4.40 3.55
N VAL A 258 6.01 -3.45 4.43
CA VAL A 258 6.66 -2.14 4.50
C VAL A 258 7.17 -1.88 5.92
N GLU A 259 8.46 -1.52 5.99
CA GLU A 259 9.13 -1.13 7.25
C GLU A 259 9.61 0.32 7.15
N LEU A 260 9.16 1.18 8.07
CA LEU A 260 9.63 2.56 8.18
C LEU A 260 10.34 2.77 9.50
N ILE A 261 11.50 3.45 9.47
CA ILE A 261 12.31 3.76 10.65
C ILE A 261 12.66 5.25 10.63
N ALA A 262 12.17 5.99 11.62
CA ALA A 262 12.46 7.39 11.81
C ALA A 262 13.31 7.58 13.07
N LEU A 263 14.55 8.11 12.89
CA LEU A 263 15.46 8.43 13.97
C LEU A 263 15.16 9.82 14.57
N ASP A 264 16.03 10.37 15.40
CA ASP A 264 15.79 11.64 16.10
C ASP A 264 15.45 12.79 15.14
N ASN A 265 14.34 13.48 15.38
CA ASN A 265 13.83 14.59 14.56
C ASN A 265 13.55 14.25 13.09
N ALA A 266 13.55 12.96 12.73
CA ALA A 266 13.29 12.50 11.36
C ALA A 266 11.79 12.46 11.04
N GLN A 267 11.45 12.65 9.77
CA GLN A 267 10.07 12.62 9.29
C GLN A 267 9.93 11.76 8.04
N ILE A 268 8.97 10.83 8.07
CA ILE A 268 8.60 10.01 6.91
C ILE A 268 7.12 10.23 6.63
N LYS A 269 6.80 10.64 5.41
CA LYS A 269 5.44 10.61 4.86
C LYS A 269 5.36 9.48 3.85
N TYR A 270 4.47 8.54 4.06
CA TYR A 270 4.26 7.40 3.17
C TYR A 270 2.81 7.41 2.67
N SER A 271 2.67 7.55 1.37
CA SER A 271 1.37 7.57 0.71
C SER A 271 1.19 6.35 -0.18
N THR A 272 -0.03 5.79 -0.23
CA THR A 272 -0.38 4.69 -1.13
C THR A 272 -1.66 5.02 -1.88
N VAL A 273 -1.64 4.83 -3.19
CA VAL A 273 -2.84 4.81 -4.02
C VAL A 273 -2.87 3.46 -4.74
N GLN A 274 -3.86 2.62 -4.38
CA GLN A 274 -3.98 1.28 -4.93
C GLN A 274 -5.22 1.16 -5.79
N ASN A 275 -5.02 0.60 -6.99
CA ASN A 275 -6.07 0.31 -7.95
C ASN A 275 -5.88 -1.12 -8.48
N TRP A 276 -6.35 -2.07 -7.71
CA TRP A 276 -6.30 -3.48 -8.05
C TRP A 276 -7.55 -3.90 -8.83
N TYR A 277 -7.49 -5.05 -9.49
CA TYR A 277 -8.66 -5.67 -10.09
C TYR A 277 -9.56 -6.31 -9.01
N PRO A 278 -10.84 -5.94 -8.94
CA PRO A 278 -11.74 -6.35 -7.86
C PRO A 278 -12.40 -7.74 -8.05
N GLY A 279 -12.14 -8.41 -9.15
CA GLY A 279 -12.97 -9.51 -9.62
C GLY A 279 -14.18 -9.05 -10.44
N ASP A 280 -14.96 -10.01 -10.93
CA ASP A 280 -16.17 -9.75 -11.70
C ASP A 280 -17.37 -9.36 -10.80
N LYS A 281 -18.53 -9.06 -11.39
CA LYS A 281 -19.75 -8.67 -10.66
C LYS A 281 -20.29 -9.80 -9.78
N GLU A 282 -19.99 -11.03 -10.10
CA GLU A 282 -20.32 -12.24 -9.33
C GLU A 282 -19.34 -12.51 -8.19
N GLY A 283 -18.21 -11.79 -8.14
CA GLY A 283 -17.18 -11.90 -7.12
C GLY A 283 -16.18 -13.02 -7.40
N ARG A 284 -15.96 -13.36 -8.69
CA ARG A 284 -14.97 -14.35 -9.12
C ARG A 284 -13.71 -13.63 -9.58
N GLY A 285 -12.57 -14.21 -9.29
CA GLY A 285 -11.26 -13.62 -9.60
C GLY A 285 -10.96 -12.39 -8.74
N GLY A 286 -9.85 -11.76 -9.04
CA GLY A 286 -9.42 -10.52 -8.39
C GLY A 286 -8.25 -10.67 -7.43
N ILE A 287 -7.80 -9.56 -6.88
CA ILE A 287 -6.61 -9.52 -6.06
C ILE A 287 -6.95 -9.73 -4.58
N TYR A 288 -6.26 -10.67 -3.94
CA TYR A 288 -6.22 -10.83 -2.49
C TYR A 288 -5.02 -10.05 -1.96
N ASN A 289 -5.30 -8.87 -1.40
CA ASN A 289 -4.32 -7.86 -1.04
C ASN A 289 -4.04 -7.89 0.48
N PHE A 290 -3.01 -8.65 0.89
CA PHE A 290 -2.59 -8.80 2.28
C PHE A 290 -1.31 -8.01 2.54
N VAL A 291 -1.42 -6.87 3.24
CA VAL A 291 -0.30 -5.96 3.42
C VAL A 291 0.00 -5.70 4.89
N THR A 292 1.26 -5.91 5.28
CA THR A 292 1.78 -5.60 6.59
C THR A 292 2.66 -4.36 6.52
N LYS A 293 2.20 -3.23 7.05
CA LYS A 293 2.96 -1.96 7.12
C LYS A 293 3.22 -1.61 8.58
N ARG A 294 4.49 -1.38 8.94
CA ARG A 294 4.89 -0.98 10.29
C ARG A 294 5.85 0.20 10.22
N GLY A 295 5.58 1.23 11.01
CA GLY A 295 6.47 2.37 11.21
C GLY A 295 6.94 2.43 12.65
N LYS A 296 8.22 2.67 12.86
CA LYS A 296 8.83 2.85 14.17
C LYS A 296 9.42 4.25 14.28
N CYS A 297 8.76 5.11 15.06
CA CYS A 297 9.28 6.38 15.51
C CYS A 297 10.27 6.09 16.64
N LEU A 298 11.50 5.69 16.26
CA LEU A 298 12.55 5.27 17.21
C LEU A 298 13.13 6.46 17.95
N GLY A 299 13.29 7.58 17.26
CA GLY A 299 13.95 8.77 17.76
C GLY A 299 13.00 9.78 18.44
N VAL A 300 13.60 10.67 19.23
CA VAL A 300 12.90 11.82 19.85
C VAL A 300 12.39 12.77 18.78
N ASN A 301 11.18 13.33 18.95
CA ASN A 301 10.51 14.22 18.00
C ASN A 301 10.33 13.65 16.58
N SER A 302 10.49 12.35 16.38
CA SER A 302 10.31 11.71 15.08
C SER A 302 8.83 11.65 14.69
N LYS A 303 8.58 11.60 13.37
CA LYS A 303 7.21 11.58 12.82
C LYS A 303 7.09 10.57 11.68
N ILE A 304 6.02 9.76 11.72
CA ILE A 304 5.60 8.94 10.60
C ILE A 304 4.13 9.24 10.29
N SER A 305 3.85 9.56 9.04
CA SER A 305 2.50 9.81 8.53
C SER A 305 2.18 8.83 7.41
N TRP A 306 1.11 8.04 7.59
CA TRP A 306 0.55 7.16 6.59
C TRP A 306 -0.66 7.80 5.93
N THR A 307 -0.69 7.85 4.60
CA THR A 307 -1.90 8.20 3.85
C THR A 307 -2.20 7.09 2.85
N GLN A 308 -3.42 6.57 2.84
CA GLN A 308 -3.77 5.49 1.91
C GLN A 308 -5.16 5.68 1.30
N VAL A 309 -5.23 5.35 0.01
CA VAL A 309 -6.48 5.22 -0.75
C VAL A 309 -6.51 3.81 -1.32
N GLU A 310 -7.45 3.02 -0.81
CA GLU A 310 -7.64 1.61 -1.18
C GLU A 310 -8.89 1.50 -2.03
N THR A 311 -8.69 1.18 -3.30
CA THR A 311 -9.76 0.88 -4.24
C THR A 311 -9.43 -0.40 -5.00
N GLY A 312 -10.43 -1.07 -5.53
CA GLY A 312 -10.23 -2.36 -6.16
C GLY A 312 -9.98 -3.45 -5.10
N SER A 313 -9.25 -4.50 -5.46
CA SER A 313 -9.09 -5.75 -4.72
C SER A 313 -10.40 -6.48 -4.42
N ALA A 314 -10.42 -7.79 -4.65
CA ALA A 314 -11.54 -8.62 -4.19
C ALA A 314 -11.56 -8.66 -2.66
N ILE A 315 -10.38 -8.80 -2.05
CA ILE A 315 -10.18 -8.82 -0.61
C ILE A 315 -9.02 -7.91 -0.24
N THR A 316 -9.23 -7.01 0.73
CA THR A 316 -8.18 -6.16 1.30
C THR A 316 -8.03 -6.44 2.79
N TRP A 317 -6.79 -6.76 3.21
CA TRP A 317 -6.39 -6.90 4.60
C TRP A 317 -5.12 -6.09 4.88
N LYS A 318 -5.28 -4.91 5.50
CA LYS A 318 -4.18 -3.94 5.59
C LYS A 318 -4.28 -3.07 6.85
N TYR A 319 -3.25 -3.16 7.70
CA TYR A 319 -3.19 -2.43 8.97
C TYR A 319 -1.83 -1.77 9.17
N PRO A 320 -1.60 -0.57 8.62
CA PRO A 320 -0.43 0.22 8.97
C PRO A 320 -0.34 0.48 10.47
N SER A 321 0.86 0.54 11.01
CA SER A 321 1.05 0.86 12.42
C SER A 321 2.15 1.87 12.66
N CYS A 322 2.04 2.63 13.78
CA CYS A 322 3.12 3.45 14.31
C CYS A 322 3.47 2.99 15.73
N ILE A 323 4.73 2.66 15.95
CA ILE A 323 5.30 2.41 17.27
C ILE A 323 6.00 3.70 17.69
N LEU A 324 5.39 4.44 18.61
CA LEU A 324 5.85 5.75 19.08
C LEU A 324 6.78 5.55 20.27
N GLN A 325 8.06 5.21 19.99
CA GLN A 325 9.05 4.85 21.01
C GLN A 325 9.80 6.08 21.54
N GLY A 326 10.21 6.99 20.66
CA GLY A 326 10.89 8.23 21.05
C GLY A 326 9.94 9.20 21.73
N ASP A 327 10.45 9.96 22.71
CA ASP A 327 9.68 11.03 23.35
C ASP A 327 9.25 12.08 22.33
N ASN A 328 8.06 12.65 22.49
CA ASN A 328 7.41 13.64 21.60
C ASN A 328 7.18 13.11 20.17
N SER A 329 7.31 11.82 19.91
CA SER A 329 7.09 11.29 18.56
C SER A 329 5.61 11.36 18.16
N VAL A 330 5.39 11.42 16.82
CA VAL A 330 4.06 11.63 16.22
C VAL A 330 3.77 10.54 15.20
N GLY A 331 2.60 9.92 15.32
CA GLY A 331 2.06 8.97 14.34
C GLY A 331 0.75 9.47 13.74
N GLU A 332 0.65 9.47 12.43
CA GLU A 332 -0.58 9.87 11.72
C GLU A 332 -1.04 8.77 10.78
N PHE A 333 -2.35 8.65 10.65
CA PHE A 333 -2.98 7.73 9.71
C PHE A 333 -4.22 8.37 9.11
N TYR A 334 -4.21 8.52 7.79
CA TYR A 334 -5.30 9.03 6.99
C TYR A 334 -5.66 7.98 5.95
N SER A 335 -6.92 7.54 5.89
CA SER A 335 -7.31 6.49 4.96
C SER A 335 -8.68 6.70 4.33
N VAL A 336 -8.79 6.29 3.06
CA VAL A 336 -10.04 6.00 2.37
C VAL A 336 -10.00 4.54 1.97
N ALA A 337 -11.04 3.77 2.31
CA ALA A 337 -11.24 2.41 1.82
C ALA A 337 -12.63 2.33 1.17
N LEU A 338 -12.65 1.95 -0.12
CA LEU A 338 -13.88 1.80 -0.89
C LEU A 338 -14.09 0.34 -1.26
N THR A 339 -15.30 -0.16 -1.00
CA THR A 339 -15.76 -1.47 -1.43
C THR A 339 -17.04 -1.34 -2.26
N ASN A 340 -17.10 -1.99 -3.40
CA ASN A 340 -18.27 -2.07 -4.27
C ASN A 340 -18.51 -3.53 -4.68
N ASN A 341 -19.63 -3.82 -5.32
CA ASN A 341 -20.01 -5.17 -5.74
C ASN A 341 -19.88 -6.16 -4.57
N ARG A 342 -18.98 -7.16 -4.67
CA ARG A 342 -18.74 -8.18 -3.64
C ARG A 342 -17.40 -8.04 -2.94
N GLN A 343 -16.74 -6.90 -3.11
CA GLN A 343 -15.47 -6.62 -2.45
C GLN A 343 -15.59 -6.63 -0.93
N GLN A 344 -14.53 -7.08 -0.28
CA GLN A 344 -14.41 -7.09 1.18
C GLN A 344 -13.13 -6.38 1.60
N ALA A 345 -13.21 -5.47 2.54
CA ALA A 345 -12.06 -4.81 3.13
C ALA A 345 -12.13 -4.91 4.66
N ASP A 346 -11.06 -5.40 5.27
CA ASP A 346 -10.83 -5.25 6.71
C ASP A 346 -9.51 -4.50 6.87
N THR A 347 -9.63 -3.20 7.11
CA THR A 347 -8.51 -2.25 7.16
C THR A 347 -8.46 -1.53 8.49
N GLY A 348 -7.43 -0.77 8.71
CA GLY A 348 -7.33 0.04 9.93
C GLY A 348 -5.89 0.38 10.29
N THR A 349 -5.66 0.63 11.57
CA THR A 349 -4.33 1.03 12.02
C THR A 349 -4.07 0.63 13.47
N LYS A 350 -2.77 0.65 13.85
CA LYS A 350 -2.33 0.46 15.23
C LYS A 350 -1.41 1.60 15.64
N MET A 351 -1.74 2.29 16.72
CA MET A 351 -0.91 3.33 17.34
C MET A 351 -0.46 2.87 18.72
N ILE A 352 0.84 2.62 18.88
CA ILE A 352 1.42 2.10 20.13
C ILE A 352 2.29 3.17 20.75
N HIS A 353 1.83 3.78 21.84
CA HIS A 353 2.53 4.83 22.58
C HIS A 353 3.43 4.22 23.67
N ILE A 354 4.74 4.49 23.58
CA ILE A 354 5.78 4.02 24.52
C ILE A 354 6.49 5.21 25.16
N GLY A 355 6.93 6.18 24.36
CA GLY A 355 7.61 7.40 24.78
C GLY A 355 6.66 8.41 25.42
N LYS A 356 7.24 9.42 26.08
CA LYS A 356 6.50 10.51 26.74
C LYS A 356 6.01 11.54 25.71
N ASN A 357 4.87 12.19 26.02
CA ASN A 357 4.27 13.26 25.19
C ASN A 357 4.03 12.85 23.74
N THR A 358 3.90 11.57 23.46
CA THR A 358 3.65 11.04 22.10
C THR A 358 2.24 11.40 21.65
N ARG A 359 2.07 11.59 20.33
CA ARG A 359 0.78 11.98 19.74
C ARG A 359 0.42 11.07 18.59
N SER A 360 -0.85 10.71 18.46
CA SER A 360 -1.37 10.03 17.27
C SER A 360 -2.69 10.63 16.81
N THR A 361 -2.84 10.66 15.48
CA THR A 361 -4.07 11.08 14.80
C THR A 361 -4.48 10.00 13.83
N ILE A 362 -5.75 9.62 13.89
CA ILE A 362 -6.35 8.63 12.99
C ILE A 362 -7.59 9.24 12.36
N VAL A 363 -7.62 9.30 11.02
CA VAL A 363 -8.82 9.69 10.25
C VAL A 363 -9.06 8.62 9.20
N SER A 364 -10.12 7.84 9.37
CA SER A 364 -10.48 6.75 8.46
C SER A 364 -11.86 6.99 7.86
N LYS A 365 -11.96 6.91 6.54
CA LYS A 365 -13.18 7.05 5.77
C LYS A 365 -13.46 5.74 5.03
N GLY A 366 -14.51 5.03 5.43
CA GLY A 366 -14.99 3.81 4.78
C GLY A 366 -16.17 4.11 3.84
N ILE A 367 -16.16 3.56 2.64
CA ILE A 367 -17.27 3.67 1.69
C ILE A 367 -17.66 2.27 1.25
N SER A 368 -18.93 1.96 1.35
CA SER A 368 -19.49 0.69 0.91
C SER A 368 -20.66 0.90 -0.05
N ALA A 369 -20.60 0.21 -1.18
CA ALA A 369 -21.64 0.21 -2.20
C ALA A 369 -22.00 -1.21 -2.65
N GLY A 370 -23.13 -1.40 -3.32
CA GLY A 370 -23.57 -2.70 -3.83
C GLY A 370 -23.73 -3.74 -2.71
N TYR A 371 -22.92 -4.78 -2.72
CA TYR A 371 -22.79 -5.81 -1.67
C TYR A 371 -21.48 -5.69 -0.89
N GLY A 372 -20.72 -4.61 -1.11
CA GLY A 372 -19.40 -4.39 -0.51
C GLY A 372 -19.46 -4.40 1.01
N GLN A 373 -18.44 -4.97 1.64
CA GLN A 373 -18.29 -5.05 3.10
C GLN A 373 -17.00 -4.33 3.50
N ASN A 374 -17.12 -3.30 4.31
CA ASN A 374 -16.00 -2.51 4.77
C ASN A 374 -15.89 -2.57 6.29
N THR A 375 -14.75 -3.00 6.76
CA THR A 375 -14.43 -3.10 8.19
C THR A 375 -13.26 -2.20 8.53
N TYR A 376 -13.42 -1.36 9.54
CA TYR A 376 -12.34 -0.61 10.17
C TYR A 376 -11.96 -1.24 11.51
N ARG A 377 -10.66 -1.51 11.72
CA ARG A 377 -10.09 -1.92 13.02
C ARG A 377 -9.07 -0.90 13.50
N GLY A 378 -9.33 -0.26 14.62
CA GLY A 378 -8.43 0.71 15.22
C GLY A 378 -7.86 0.18 16.55
N GLN A 379 -6.54 0.04 16.62
CA GLN A 379 -5.87 -0.25 17.89
C GLN A 379 -5.10 0.97 18.38
N VAL A 380 -5.43 1.44 19.58
CA VAL A 380 -4.63 2.44 20.30
C VAL A 380 -4.21 1.84 21.63
N LYS A 381 -2.88 1.71 21.81
CA LYS A 381 -2.30 1.19 23.04
C LYS A 381 -1.35 2.23 23.64
N ILE A 382 -1.67 2.67 24.85
CA ILE A 382 -0.86 3.65 25.60
C ILE A 382 -0.26 2.92 26.79
N LEU A 383 1.07 2.71 26.76
CA LEU A 383 1.79 2.00 27.81
C LEU A 383 1.95 2.86 29.07
N LYS A 384 2.30 2.22 30.19
CA LYS A 384 2.54 2.91 31.46
C LYS A 384 3.63 4.00 31.38
N SER A 385 4.63 3.82 30.51
CA SER A 385 5.72 4.78 30.28
C SER A 385 5.31 6.03 29.52
N ALA A 386 4.21 5.97 28.74
CA ALA A 386 3.79 7.02 27.81
C ALA A 386 3.04 8.16 28.53
N THR A 387 3.72 8.85 29.45
CA THR A 387 3.17 10.02 30.16
C THR A 387 2.85 11.14 29.20
N GLY A 388 1.68 11.78 29.34
CA GLY A 388 1.25 12.88 28.48
C GLY A 388 0.87 12.50 27.05
N ALA A 389 0.73 11.19 26.77
CA ALA A 389 0.31 10.72 25.45
C ALA A 389 -1.09 11.24 25.07
N ARG A 390 -1.29 11.51 23.78
CA ARG A 390 -2.57 11.95 23.22
C ARG A 390 -2.91 11.18 21.96
N ASN A 391 -4.17 10.75 21.85
CA ASN A 391 -4.72 10.22 20.62
C ASN A 391 -6.02 10.94 20.25
N TYR A 392 -6.18 11.16 18.94
CA TYR A 392 -7.45 11.51 18.31
C TYR A 392 -7.76 10.48 17.24
N THR A 393 -8.96 9.90 17.28
CA THR A 393 -9.44 8.94 16.30
C THR A 393 -10.82 9.34 15.78
N GLN A 394 -10.95 9.48 14.47
CA GLN A 394 -12.20 9.65 13.76
C GLN A 394 -12.35 8.54 12.71
N CYS A 395 -13.42 7.75 12.80
CA CYS A 395 -13.73 6.72 11.81
C CYS A 395 -15.17 6.86 11.33
N ASP A 396 -15.32 7.28 10.07
CA ASP A 396 -16.63 7.51 9.46
C ASP A 396 -16.88 6.54 8.32
N SER A 397 -18.10 6.05 8.23
CA SER A 397 -18.56 5.14 7.18
C SER A 397 -19.73 5.75 6.39
N LEU A 398 -19.67 5.62 5.06
CA LEU A 398 -20.70 6.06 4.14
C LEU A 398 -21.25 4.86 3.38
N LEU A 399 -22.55 4.64 3.47
CA LEU A 399 -23.25 3.55 2.78
C LEU A 399 -23.99 4.06 1.55
N ILE A 400 -23.87 3.32 0.44
CA ILE A 400 -24.53 3.59 -0.83
C ILE A 400 -25.36 2.36 -1.20
N GLY A 401 -26.68 2.44 -1.00
CA GLY A 401 -27.59 1.32 -1.17
C GLY A 401 -27.91 0.57 0.13
N ASP A 402 -28.60 -0.58 -0.01
CA ASP A 402 -29.21 -1.31 1.12
C ASP A 402 -28.51 -2.64 1.47
N LYS A 403 -27.63 -3.13 0.62
CA LYS A 403 -27.03 -4.47 0.73
C LYS A 403 -25.55 -4.45 1.13
N CYS A 404 -24.93 -3.27 1.17
CA CYS A 404 -23.57 -3.08 1.64
C CYS A 404 -23.50 -2.97 3.17
N GLY A 405 -22.31 -3.20 3.74
CA GLY A 405 -22.09 -3.16 5.17
C GLY A 405 -20.89 -2.34 5.58
N ALA A 406 -20.96 -1.75 6.79
CA ALA A 406 -19.83 -1.10 7.45
C ALA A 406 -19.72 -1.62 8.89
N HIS A 407 -18.50 -1.95 9.29
CA HIS A 407 -18.21 -2.53 10.59
C HIS A 407 -17.04 -1.77 11.23
N THR A 408 -17.11 -1.53 12.54
CA THR A 408 -16.06 -0.81 13.28
C THR A 408 -15.70 -1.59 14.53
N PHE A 409 -14.40 -1.91 14.69
CA PHE A 409 -13.85 -2.65 15.81
C PHE A 409 -12.71 -1.86 16.48
N PRO A 410 -13.03 -0.93 17.42
CA PRO A 410 -12.03 -0.22 18.18
C PRO A 410 -11.44 -1.12 19.27
N TYR A 411 -10.11 -1.07 19.43
CA TYR A 411 -9.41 -1.67 20.56
C TYR A 411 -8.56 -0.59 21.26
N ILE A 412 -8.97 -0.21 22.46
CA ILE A 412 -8.36 0.89 23.20
C ILE A 412 -7.84 0.35 24.54
N ASP A 413 -6.49 0.38 24.74
CA ASP A 413 -5.81 -0.04 25.96
C ASP A 413 -4.97 1.13 26.51
N VAL A 414 -5.50 1.85 27.48
CA VAL A 414 -4.86 3.01 28.10
C VAL A 414 -4.38 2.64 29.48
N ARG A 415 -3.05 2.61 29.69
CA ARG A 415 -2.41 2.20 30.94
C ARG A 415 -1.73 3.34 31.68
N ASN A 416 -1.88 4.60 31.24
CA ASN A 416 -1.31 5.79 31.87
C ASN A 416 -2.40 6.82 32.12
N GLY A 417 -2.59 7.23 33.39
CA GLY A 417 -3.65 8.15 33.81
C GLY A 417 -3.49 9.59 33.32
N SER A 418 -2.32 9.99 32.81
CA SER A 418 -2.09 11.31 32.22
C SER A 418 -2.43 11.38 30.72
N ALA A 419 -2.79 10.25 30.12
CA ALA A 419 -3.12 10.18 28.70
C ALA A 419 -4.49 10.82 28.39
N ARG A 420 -4.62 11.35 27.18
CA ARG A 420 -5.89 11.81 26.63
C ARG A 420 -6.24 11.01 25.40
N MET A 421 -7.44 10.46 25.38
CA MET A 421 -7.95 9.63 24.28
C MET A 421 -9.30 10.17 23.83
N GLU A 422 -9.39 10.45 22.52
CA GLU A 422 -10.62 10.88 21.87
C GLU A 422 -10.93 9.89 20.74
N HIS A 423 -12.17 9.38 20.71
CA HIS A 423 -12.61 8.46 19.68
C HIS A 423 -14.03 8.80 19.22
N GLU A 424 -14.15 9.07 17.93
CA GLU A 424 -15.43 9.35 17.27
C GLU A 424 -15.66 8.30 16.17
N ALA A 425 -16.87 7.80 16.05
CA ALA A 425 -17.29 6.91 14.98
C ALA A 425 -18.68 7.32 14.49
N SER A 426 -18.83 7.43 13.17
CA SER A 426 -20.13 7.68 12.57
C SER A 426 -20.40 6.75 11.38
N THR A 427 -21.67 6.41 11.17
CA THR A 427 -22.11 5.71 9.97
C THR A 427 -23.30 6.45 9.40
N SER A 428 -23.21 6.81 8.14
CA SER A 428 -24.28 7.50 7.42
C SER A 428 -24.58 6.78 6.11
N LYS A 429 -25.81 6.95 5.64
CA LYS A 429 -26.26 6.48 4.32
C LYS A 429 -26.59 7.69 3.46
N ILE A 430 -26.26 7.64 2.18
CA ILE A 430 -26.71 8.67 1.24
C ILE A 430 -28.23 8.64 1.18
N GLY A 431 -28.85 9.75 1.59
CA GLY A 431 -30.32 9.88 1.64
C GLY A 431 -30.90 10.23 0.28
N GLU A 432 -32.10 9.69 -0.02
CA GLU A 432 -32.85 10.02 -1.24
C GLU A 432 -33.08 11.53 -1.39
N ASN A 433 -33.33 12.23 -0.27
CA ASN A 433 -33.51 13.70 -0.29
C ASN A 433 -32.25 14.45 -0.74
N GLN A 434 -31.06 13.99 -0.38
CA GLN A 434 -29.79 14.58 -0.83
C GLN A 434 -29.61 14.39 -2.32
N LEU A 435 -29.86 13.15 -2.83
CA LEU A 435 -29.79 12.85 -4.26
C LEU A 435 -30.85 13.63 -5.03
N PHE A 436 -32.08 13.68 -4.54
CA PHE A 436 -33.16 14.45 -5.14
C PHE A 436 -32.79 15.93 -5.28
N TYR A 437 -32.26 16.55 -4.20
CA TYR A 437 -31.83 17.94 -4.21
C TYR A 437 -30.76 18.25 -5.25
N LEU A 438 -29.76 17.38 -5.39
CA LEU A 438 -28.69 17.53 -6.37
C LEU A 438 -29.19 17.31 -7.80
N ARG A 439 -30.05 16.31 -8.00
CA ARG A 439 -30.66 16.03 -9.32
C ARG A 439 -31.57 17.16 -9.78
N GLN A 440 -32.30 17.85 -8.90
CA GLN A 440 -33.08 19.05 -9.23
C GLN A 440 -32.20 20.21 -9.75
N ARG A 441 -30.88 20.17 -9.48
CA ARG A 441 -29.89 21.12 -10.01
C ARG A 441 -29.22 20.66 -11.30
N GLY A 442 -29.71 19.61 -11.92
CA GLY A 442 -29.27 19.11 -13.22
C GLY A 442 -28.12 18.10 -13.17
N LEU A 443 -27.74 17.62 -11.97
CA LEU A 443 -26.74 16.56 -11.83
C LEU A 443 -27.36 15.20 -12.15
N THR A 444 -26.60 14.31 -12.78
CA THR A 444 -26.98 12.89 -12.87
C THR A 444 -26.93 12.24 -11.49
N ALA A 445 -27.51 11.06 -11.32
CA ALA A 445 -27.43 10.34 -10.04
C ALA A 445 -25.96 9.98 -9.70
N GLU A 446 -25.18 9.59 -10.69
CA GLU A 446 -23.76 9.24 -10.55
C GLU A 446 -22.90 10.46 -10.17
N ASP A 447 -23.11 11.60 -10.86
CA ASP A 447 -22.41 12.85 -10.51
C ASP A 447 -22.72 13.31 -9.09
N ALA A 448 -23.99 13.17 -8.67
CA ALA A 448 -24.43 13.53 -7.32
C ALA A 448 -23.74 12.65 -6.25
N VAL A 449 -23.69 11.34 -6.46
CA VAL A 449 -22.98 10.41 -5.57
C VAL A 449 -21.48 10.70 -5.56
N SER A 450 -20.85 10.90 -6.73
CA SER A 450 -19.44 11.24 -6.83
C SER A 450 -19.10 12.53 -6.08
N MET A 451 -19.96 13.57 -6.17
CA MET A 451 -19.78 14.82 -5.44
C MET A 451 -19.84 14.61 -3.91
N ILE A 452 -20.82 13.84 -3.43
CA ILE A 452 -20.97 13.54 -1.99
C ILE A 452 -19.74 12.77 -1.49
N VAL A 453 -19.31 11.72 -2.21
CA VAL A 453 -18.16 10.88 -1.86
C VAL A 453 -16.86 11.68 -1.84
N ASN A 454 -16.62 12.51 -2.84
CA ASN A 454 -15.44 13.38 -2.88
C ASN A 454 -15.43 14.39 -1.71
N GLY A 455 -16.59 14.93 -1.35
CA GLY A 455 -16.75 15.79 -0.17
C GLY A 455 -16.43 15.04 1.13
N PHE A 456 -16.90 13.81 1.27
CA PHE A 456 -16.66 12.93 2.41
C PHE A 456 -15.17 12.59 2.59
N CYS A 457 -14.45 12.36 1.49
CA CYS A 457 -13.03 12.00 1.49
C CYS A 457 -12.06 13.19 1.54
N LYS A 458 -12.56 14.42 1.42
CA LYS A 458 -11.75 15.66 1.26
C LYS A 458 -10.63 15.80 2.30
N THR A 459 -10.88 15.41 3.55
CA THR A 459 -9.90 15.52 4.65
C THR A 459 -8.68 14.64 4.38
N VAL A 460 -8.89 13.43 3.85
CA VAL A 460 -7.81 12.49 3.51
C VAL A 460 -7.08 12.94 2.25
N PHE A 461 -7.79 13.37 1.21
CA PHE A 461 -7.18 13.80 -0.05
C PHE A 461 -6.25 15.02 0.11
N LYS A 462 -6.48 15.87 1.09
CA LYS A 462 -5.58 17.00 1.40
C LYS A 462 -4.19 16.55 1.87
N GLU A 463 -4.07 15.32 2.35
CA GLU A 463 -2.81 14.75 2.80
C GLU A 463 -2.01 14.10 1.66
N LEU A 464 -2.60 13.94 0.47
CA LEU A 464 -1.91 13.46 -0.72
C LEU A 464 -1.25 14.64 -1.47
N PRO A 465 -0.14 14.40 -2.20
CA PRO A 465 0.30 15.30 -3.25
C PRO A 465 -0.81 15.55 -4.26
N MET A 466 -0.84 16.75 -4.87
CA MET A 466 -1.98 17.22 -5.66
C MET A 466 -2.30 16.29 -6.84
N GLU A 467 -1.28 15.80 -7.55
CA GLU A 467 -1.44 14.89 -8.70
C GLU A 467 -2.12 13.58 -8.29
N PHE A 468 -1.71 13.04 -7.13
CA PHE A 468 -2.26 11.79 -6.58
C PHE A 468 -3.63 11.96 -5.94
N ALA A 469 -3.91 13.14 -5.40
CA ALA A 469 -5.27 13.48 -4.94
C ALA A 469 -6.26 13.48 -6.11
N VAL A 470 -5.87 14.01 -7.27
CA VAL A 470 -6.69 13.99 -8.50
C VAL A 470 -6.87 12.55 -9.01
N GLU A 471 -5.81 11.75 -9.01
CA GLU A 471 -5.89 10.33 -9.38
C GLU A 471 -6.83 9.57 -8.46
N ALA A 472 -6.68 9.72 -7.14
CA ALA A 472 -7.55 9.08 -6.15
C ALA A 472 -9.02 9.48 -6.32
N GLN A 473 -9.32 10.75 -6.61
CA GLN A 473 -10.68 11.20 -6.89
C GLN A 473 -11.29 10.52 -8.13
N LYS A 474 -10.50 10.39 -9.20
CA LYS A 474 -10.94 9.69 -10.43
C LYS A 474 -11.20 8.20 -10.17
N LEU A 475 -10.29 7.54 -9.43
CA LEU A 475 -10.44 6.13 -9.08
C LEU A 475 -11.71 5.85 -8.26
N LEU A 476 -12.05 6.72 -7.30
CA LEU A 476 -13.30 6.60 -6.55
C LEU A 476 -14.53 6.72 -7.46
N GLY A 477 -14.51 7.66 -8.43
CA GLY A 477 -15.58 7.81 -9.41
C GLY A 477 -15.79 6.52 -10.22
N VAL A 478 -14.73 6.02 -10.85
CA VAL A 478 -14.77 4.79 -11.65
C VAL A 478 -15.20 3.57 -10.81
N SER A 479 -14.70 3.44 -9.59
CA SER A 479 -15.04 2.31 -8.71
C SER A 479 -16.50 2.31 -8.25
N LEU A 480 -17.21 3.43 -8.38
CA LEU A 480 -18.63 3.58 -8.01
C LEU A 480 -19.58 3.54 -9.21
N GLU A 481 -19.07 3.45 -10.44
CA GLU A 481 -19.91 3.32 -11.63
C GLU A 481 -20.85 2.12 -11.53
N GLY A 482 -22.12 2.33 -11.87
CA GLY A 482 -23.16 1.31 -11.75
C GLY A 482 -23.58 0.94 -10.34
N SER A 483 -23.11 1.64 -9.30
CA SER A 483 -23.56 1.41 -7.91
C SER A 483 -24.85 2.16 -7.55
N VAL A 484 -25.32 3.04 -8.45
CA VAL A 484 -26.52 3.87 -8.30
C VAL A 484 -27.52 3.40 -9.34
N GLY A 485 -28.23 2.30 -9.01
CA GLY A 485 -29.32 1.76 -9.84
C GLY A 485 -30.49 1.31 -8.97
#